data_faef8b653ff8cbc7e6b83fe8e3b9b5be
#
_entry.id   faef8b653ff8cbc7e6b83fe8e3b9b5be
#
_cell.length_a   1.000
_cell.length_b   1.000
_cell.length_c   1.000
_cell.angle_alpha   90.00
_cell.angle_beta   90.00
_cell.angle_gamma   90.00
#
_symmetry.space_group_name_H-M   'P 1'
#
loop_
_entity.id
_entity.type
_entity.pdbx_description
1 polymer ?
#
loop_
_entity_poly.entity_id
_entity_poly.type
_entity_poly.pdbx_seq_one_letter_code
_entity_poly.pdbx_strand_id
1 'polypeptide(L)'
;SWELEYNFYNRTNWVNDYTAPFSPTPNPPDSDEPSFFLRNSTLPMESIMDTINTSHLGLNSYIDWNGDPGHFVSEFMGYHGVWYHDLNQFDDAPCYLAGHVHVGGLVDWGIATQAAEITIAEVIENLEEYAYTPGDVNDDDNIDILDLVTVVSYILGIEDLPGSSYYAADMNSDGIINIQDIILILNL
;
A
#
# COMPACT_ATOMS: atom_id res chain seq x y z
N SER A 1 10.26 -20.15 2.91
CA SER A 1 10.06 -19.00 2.00
C SER A 1 9.52 -17.81 2.75
N TRP A 2 9.72 -16.66 2.16
CA TRP A 2 9.11 -15.37 2.49
C TRP A 2 8.42 -14.89 1.23
N GLU A 3 7.12 -15.01 1.17
CA GLU A 3 6.33 -14.80 -0.02
C GLU A 3 5.54 -13.50 0.12
N LEU A 4 5.75 -12.59 -0.83
CA LEU A 4 5.10 -11.31 -0.90
C LEU A 4 3.93 -11.45 -1.87
N GLU A 5 2.73 -11.31 -1.37
CA GLU A 5 1.50 -11.48 -2.14
C GLU A 5 1.12 -10.17 -2.81
N TYR A 6 0.90 -10.21 -4.13
CA TYR A 6 0.52 -9.03 -4.89
C TYR A 6 -0.99 -8.90 -5.04
N ASN A 7 -1.70 -10.00 -5.30
CA ASN A 7 -3.12 -9.98 -5.68
C ASN A 7 -4.01 -10.42 -4.51
N PHE A 8 -5.12 -9.71 -4.31
CA PHE A 8 -6.15 -10.05 -3.34
C PHE A 8 -7.53 -9.90 -3.97
N TYR A 9 -8.38 -10.92 -3.83
CA TYR A 9 -9.69 -10.93 -4.45
C TYR A 9 -10.84 -10.83 -3.44
N ASN A 10 -11.86 -10.07 -3.80
CA ASN A 10 -13.13 -9.97 -3.07
C ASN A 10 -13.92 -11.27 -3.22
N ARG A 11 -13.58 -12.32 -2.46
CA ARG A 11 -14.08 -13.67 -2.66
C ARG A 11 -15.37 -13.99 -1.92
N THR A 12 -16.14 -14.88 -2.53
CA THR A 12 -17.32 -15.50 -1.92
C THR A 12 -17.12 -16.98 -1.59
N ASN A 13 -16.08 -17.60 -2.12
CA ASN A 13 -15.78 -19.02 -1.91
C ASN A 13 -14.43 -19.18 -1.20
N TRP A 14 -14.46 -19.88 -0.08
CA TRP A 14 -13.32 -20.10 0.78
C TRP A 14 -13.07 -21.58 0.97
N VAL A 15 -11.83 -21.99 1.07
CA VAL A 15 -11.45 -23.33 1.51
C VAL A 15 -11.68 -23.41 3.03
N ASN A 16 -12.27 -24.51 3.48
CA ASN A 16 -12.48 -24.71 4.90
C ASN A 16 -11.15 -24.90 5.65
N ASP A 17 -11.00 -24.21 6.76
CA ASP A 17 -9.95 -24.46 7.73
C ASP A 17 -10.24 -25.74 8.54
N TYR A 18 -9.24 -26.22 9.26
CA TYR A 18 -9.36 -27.40 10.11
C TYR A 18 -10.15 -27.14 11.40
N THR A 19 -10.31 -25.89 11.80
CA THR A 19 -10.99 -25.48 13.02
C THR A 19 -12.13 -24.49 12.73
N ALA A 20 -13.14 -24.47 13.60
CA ALA A 20 -14.22 -23.48 13.50
C ALA A 20 -13.67 -22.06 13.68
N PRO A 21 -14.18 -21.06 12.91
CA PRO A 21 -15.40 -21.13 12.07
C PRO A 21 -15.25 -21.77 10.68
N PHE A 22 -14.20 -22.46 10.37
CA PHE A 22 -13.87 -23.19 9.14
C PHE A 22 -13.66 -22.34 7.89
N SER A 23 -14.35 -21.24 7.76
CA SER A 23 -14.16 -20.26 6.68
C SER A 23 -14.53 -18.85 7.17
N PRO A 24 -13.95 -17.81 6.59
CA PRO A 24 -14.18 -16.42 7.05
C PRO A 24 -15.65 -16.00 6.96
N THR A 25 -16.20 -16.01 5.77
CA THR A 25 -17.60 -15.63 5.49
C THR A 25 -18.04 -16.16 4.12
N PRO A 26 -19.33 -16.47 3.92
CA PRO A 26 -19.86 -16.81 2.59
C PRO A 26 -20.02 -15.59 1.68
N ASN A 27 -20.00 -14.38 2.23
CA ASN A 27 -20.13 -13.13 1.49
C ASN A 27 -18.76 -12.55 1.16
N PRO A 28 -18.63 -11.79 0.05
CA PRO A 28 -17.39 -11.07 -0.21
C PRO A 28 -17.13 -10.07 0.93
N PRO A 29 -15.87 -9.81 1.29
CA PRO A 29 -15.54 -8.84 2.33
C PRO A 29 -16.12 -7.46 2.06
N ASP A 30 -16.00 -6.99 0.83
CA ASP A 30 -16.49 -5.71 0.35
C ASP A 30 -17.82 -5.92 -0.41
N SER A 31 -18.91 -5.42 0.16
CA SER A 31 -20.24 -5.56 -0.42
C SER A 31 -20.52 -4.57 -1.56
N ASP A 32 -19.72 -3.52 -1.66
CA ASP A 32 -19.90 -2.45 -2.64
C ASP A 32 -19.21 -2.78 -3.97
N GLU A 33 -18.25 -3.72 -3.92
CA GLU A 33 -17.54 -4.21 -5.09
C GLU A 33 -18.01 -5.61 -5.53
N PRO A 34 -17.92 -5.91 -6.83
CA PRO A 34 -18.32 -7.22 -7.32
C PRO A 34 -17.46 -8.35 -6.76
N SER A 35 -18.01 -9.56 -6.74
CA SER A 35 -17.22 -10.77 -6.42
C SER A 35 -16.01 -10.86 -7.34
N PHE A 36 -14.86 -11.19 -6.76
CA PHE A 36 -13.56 -11.26 -7.43
C PHE A 36 -13.01 -9.90 -7.91
N PHE A 37 -13.50 -8.80 -7.39
CA PHE A 37 -12.83 -7.52 -7.55
C PHE A 37 -11.40 -7.62 -7.03
N LEU A 38 -10.43 -7.21 -7.85
CA LEU A 38 -9.01 -7.32 -7.57
C LEU A 38 -8.49 -6.05 -6.91
N ARG A 39 -7.75 -6.21 -5.82
CA ARG A 39 -6.91 -5.19 -5.19
C ARG A 39 -5.47 -5.69 -5.14
N ASN A 40 -4.53 -4.76 -5.14
CA ASN A 40 -3.11 -5.09 -5.15
C ASN A 40 -2.40 -4.62 -3.88
N SER A 41 -1.31 -5.29 -3.55
CA SER A 41 -0.37 -4.84 -2.53
C SER A 41 0.29 -3.53 -2.95
N THR A 42 0.48 -2.63 -2.00
CA THR A 42 1.24 -1.38 -2.15
C THR A 42 2.57 -1.41 -1.40
N LEU A 43 2.95 -2.58 -0.82
CA LEU A 43 4.25 -2.74 -0.18
C LEU A 43 5.41 -2.56 -1.17
N PRO A 44 6.59 -2.09 -0.73
CA PRO A 44 7.81 -2.02 -1.55
C PRO A 44 8.40 -3.42 -1.75
N MET A 45 7.68 -4.29 -2.48
CA MET A 45 7.92 -5.73 -2.52
C MET A 45 9.28 -6.09 -3.15
N GLU A 46 9.72 -5.37 -4.17
CA GLU A 46 11.02 -5.64 -4.82
C GLU A 46 12.17 -5.34 -3.85
N SER A 47 12.12 -4.20 -3.15
CA SER A 47 13.11 -3.84 -2.14
C SER A 47 13.16 -4.86 -0.99
N ILE A 48 12.00 -5.22 -0.44
CA ILE A 48 11.89 -6.26 0.61
C ILE A 48 12.49 -7.59 0.13
N MET A 49 12.11 -8.04 -1.07
CA MET A 49 12.60 -9.29 -1.64
C MET A 49 14.11 -9.28 -1.80
N ASP A 50 14.67 -8.22 -2.39
CA ASP A 50 16.09 -8.11 -2.68
C ASP A 50 16.93 -8.04 -1.39
N THR A 51 16.47 -7.25 -0.40
CA THR A 51 17.16 -7.13 0.89
C THR A 51 17.14 -8.44 1.66
N ILE A 52 16.03 -9.18 1.69
CA ILE A 52 15.98 -10.49 2.33
C ILE A 52 16.89 -11.48 1.62
N ASN A 53 16.87 -11.54 0.28
CA ASN A 53 17.68 -12.48 -0.49
C ASN A 53 19.19 -12.21 -0.36
N THR A 54 19.60 -10.98 -0.06
CA THR A 54 21.00 -10.60 0.16
C THR A 54 21.44 -10.61 1.63
N SER A 55 20.51 -10.75 2.57
CA SER A 55 20.76 -10.66 4.03
C SER A 55 21.51 -11.83 4.65
N HIS A 56 21.86 -12.87 3.91
CA HIS A 56 22.50 -14.10 4.42
C HIS A 56 21.67 -14.93 5.41
N LEU A 57 20.37 -14.67 5.53
CA LEU A 57 19.46 -15.46 6.38
C LEU A 57 19.22 -16.88 5.84
N GLY A 58 19.64 -17.16 4.61
CA GLY A 58 19.34 -18.44 3.95
C GLY A 58 17.85 -18.63 3.66
N LEU A 59 17.10 -17.55 3.66
CA LEU A 59 15.67 -17.51 3.36
C LEU A 59 15.49 -17.10 1.90
N ASN A 60 14.60 -17.82 1.19
CA ASN A 60 14.22 -17.45 -0.17
C ASN A 60 12.99 -16.54 -0.11
N SER A 61 13.15 -15.28 -0.53
CA SER A 61 12.06 -14.33 -0.72
C SER A 61 11.70 -14.23 -2.19
N TYR A 62 10.40 -14.13 -2.49
CA TYR A 62 9.89 -13.95 -3.84
C TYR A 62 8.54 -13.23 -3.81
N ILE A 63 8.18 -12.63 -4.95
CA ILE A 63 6.89 -11.97 -5.14
C ILE A 63 6.00 -12.87 -5.97
N ASP A 64 4.80 -13.15 -5.48
CA ASP A 64 3.77 -13.81 -6.28
C ASP A 64 2.95 -12.77 -7.04
N TRP A 65 3.38 -12.52 -8.28
CA TRP A 65 2.73 -11.56 -9.17
C TRP A 65 1.42 -12.06 -9.78
N ASN A 66 1.22 -13.37 -9.81
CA ASN A 66 0.15 -13.98 -10.61
C ASN A 66 -0.80 -14.84 -9.79
N GLY A 67 -0.36 -15.28 -8.62
CA GLY A 67 -1.17 -16.06 -7.70
C GLY A 67 -2.03 -15.19 -6.80
N ASP A 68 -2.41 -15.80 -5.71
CA ASP A 68 -3.15 -15.18 -4.62
C ASP A 68 -2.83 -15.93 -3.31
N PRO A 69 -3.08 -15.36 -2.12
CA PRO A 69 -2.80 -16.01 -0.83
C PRO A 69 -3.57 -17.32 -0.59
N GLY A 70 -4.28 -17.78 -1.56
CA GLY A 70 -5.05 -19.02 -1.54
C GLY A 70 -6.37 -18.90 -0.79
N HIS A 71 -7.43 -19.22 -1.08
CA HIS A 71 -8.82 -19.11 -0.61
C HIS A 71 -9.03 -19.35 0.90
N PHE A 72 -8.08 -18.90 1.75
CA PHE A 72 -8.04 -19.08 3.20
C PHE A 72 -8.15 -17.73 3.93
N VAL A 73 -8.03 -17.81 5.27
CA VAL A 73 -8.00 -16.63 6.16
C VAL A 73 -6.91 -15.63 5.76
N SER A 74 -5.77 -16.09 5.23
CA SER A 74 -4.68 -15.23 4.76
C SER A 74 -5.13 -14.26 3.66
N GLU A 75 -5.83 -14.74 2.64
CA GLU A 75 -6.36 -13.86 1.59
C GLU A 75 -7.45 -12.94 2.13
N PHE A 76 -8.33 -13.45 3.00
CA PHE A 76 -9.33 -12.62 3.66
C PHE A 76 -8.71 -11.47 4.44
N MET A 77 -7.66 -11.74 5.23
CA MET A 77 -6.94 -10.71 5.99
C MET A 77 -6.18 -9.75 5.07
N GLY A 78 -5.48 -10.28 4.06
CA GLY A 78 -4.75 -9.47 3.08
C GLY A 78 -5.69 -8.53 2.30
N TYR A 79 -6.83 -9.05 1.83
CA TYR A 79 -7.83 -8.22 1.14
C TYR A 79 -8.34 -7.07 2.02
N HIS A 80 -8.61 -7.34 3.31
CA HIS A 80 -9.04 -6.29 4.23
C HIS A 80 -7.97 -5.21 4.44
N GLY A 81 -6.70 -5.59 4.44
CA GLY A 81 -5.59 -4.65 4.55
C GLY A 81 -5.53 -3.70 3.35
N VAL A 82 -5.52 -4.24 2.13
CA VAL A 82 -5.47 -3.42 0.90
C VAL A 82 -6.77 -2.66 0.67
N TRP A 83 -7.91 -3.18 1.09
CA TRP A 83 -9.18 -2.46 1.06
C TRP A 83 -9.19 -1.28 2.05
N TYR A 84 -8.66 -1.48 3.26
CA TYR A 84 -8.50 -0.39 4.23
C TYR A 84 -7.59 0.72 3.67
N HIS A 85 -6.49 0.36 3.00
CA HIS A 85 -5.63 1.31 2.30
C HIS A 85 -6.44 2.14 1.30
N ASP A 86 -7.16 1.49 0.38
CA ASP A 86 -7.90 2.19 -0.67
C ASP A 86 -8.96 3.17 -0.12
N LEU A 87 -9.56 2.85 1.04
CA LEU A 87 -10.54 3.70 1.68
C LEU A 87 -9.92 4.87 2.45
N ASN A 88 -8.68 4.73 2.92
CA ASN A 88 -8.07 5.66 3.87
C ASN A 88 -6.75 6.27 3.37
N GLN A 89 -6.42 6.14 2.10
CA GLN A 89 -5.17 6.66 1.54
C GLN A 89 -5.11 8.20 1.48
N PHE A 90 -6.26 8.86 1.55
CA PHE A 90 -6.40 10.31 1.50
C PHE A 90 -6.97 10.91 2.80
N ASP A 91 -7.01 10.16 3.88
CA ASP A 91 -7.47 10.65 5.18
C ASP A 91 -6.42 11.53 5.86
N ASP A 92 -6.81 12.30 6.89
CA ASP A 92 -5.89 13.11 7.73
C ASP A 92 -4.75 12.29 8.35
N ALA A 93 -4.92 10.97 8.48
CA ALA A 93 -3.91 10.00 8.89
C ALA A 93 -3.90 8.84 7.88
N PRO A 94 -3.29 9.05 6.71
CA PRO A 94 -3.42 8.13 5.60
C PRO A 94 -2.78 6.76 5.86
N CYS A 95 -3.39 5.74 5.25
CA CYS A 95 -2.78 4.42 5.13
C CYS A 95 -1.98 4.37 3.82
N TYR A 96 -0.70 4.68 3.86
CA TYR A 96 0.13 4.74 2.66
C TYR A 96 0.42 3.38 2.03
N LEU A 97 0.61 2.34 2.86
CA LEU A 97 1.04 1.03 2.39
C LEU A 97 0.23 -0.08 3.03
N ALA A 98 -0.15 -1.06 2.24
CA ALA A 98 -0.80 -2.28 2.71
C ALA A 98 -0.44 -3.49 1.85
N GLY A 99 -0.42 -4.66 2.45
CA GLY A 99 -0.15 -5.92 1.77
C GLY A 99 -0.09 -7.07 2.74
N HIS A 100 0.36 -8.21 2.23
CA HIS A 100 0.45 -9.43 3.02
C HIS A 100 1.72 -10.21 2.69
N VAL A 101 2.31 -10.80 3.73
CA VAL A 101 3.48 -11.65 3.61
C VAL A 101 3.15 -13.05 4.15
N HIS A 102 3.35 -14.05 3.34
CA HIS A 102 3.25 -15.45 3.72
C HIS A 102 4.61 -15.98 4.20
N VAL A 103 4.63 -16.51 5.41
CA VAL A 103 5.82 -17.13 6.00
C VAL A 103 5.72 -18.64 5.86
N GLY A 104 6.70 -19.28 5.21
CA GLY A 104 6.72 -20.72 5.06
C GLY A 104 6.71 -21.44 6.41
N GLY A 105 5.82 -22.42 6.58
CA GLY A 105 5.57 -23.08 7.87
C GLY A 105 6.76 -23.82 8.51
N LEU A 106 7.87 -23.97 7.80
CA LEU A 106 9.11 -24.59 8.28
C LEU A 106 10.24 -23.57 8.49
N VAL A 107 9.96 -22.29 8.37
CA VAL A 107 10.95 -21.23 8.64
C VAL A 107 11.22 -21.20 10.15
N ASP A 108 12.49 -21.17 10.52
CA ASP A 108 12.90 -21.01 11.91
C ASP A 108 12.39 -19.68 12.46
N TRP A 109 11.95 -19.68 13.71
CA TRP A 109 11.36 -18.49 14.34
C TRP A 109 12.31 -17.29 14.39
N GLY A 110 13.60 -17.53 14.68
CA GLY A 110 14.60 -16.48 14.70
C GLY A 110 14.87 -15.89 13.33
N ILE A 111 14.84 -16.72 12.26
CA ILE A 111 14.97 -16.28 10.89
C ILE A 111 13.73 -15.47 10.47
N ALA A 112 12.53 -15.95 10.82
CA ALA A 112 11.29 -15.22 10.53
C ALA A 112 11.26 -13.84 11.19
N THR A 113 11.75 -13.73 12.44
CA THR A 113 11.83 -12.45 13.15
C THR A 113 12.76 -11.47 12.42
N GLN A 114 13.95 -11.92 12.02
CA GLN A 114 14.89 -11.07 11.28
C GLN A 114 14.34 -10.65 9.90
N ALA A 115 13.67 -11.56 9.21
CA ALA A 115 13.02 -11.21 7.94
C ALA A 115 11.87 -10.21 8.12
N ALA A 116 11.12 -10.29 9.22
CA ALA A 116 10.10 -9.30 9.56
C ALA A 116 10.71 -7.94 9.90
N GLU A 117 11.83 -7.91 10.62
CA GLU A 117 12.57 -6.68 10.91
C GLU A 117 13.06 -6.01 9.62
N ILE A 118 13.60 -6.78 8.67
CA ILE A 118 13.98 -6.27 7.34
C ILE A 118 12.75 -5.73 6.61
N THR A 119 11.67 -6.48 6.56
CA THR A 119 10.43 -6.05 5.89
C THR A 119 9.92 -4.73 6.44
N ILE A 120 9.91 -4.58 7.78
CA ILE A 120 9.48 -3.33 8.43
C ILE A 120 10.45 -2.18 8.11
N ALA A 121 11.75 -2.43 8.08
CA ALA A 121 12.74 -1.41 7.74
C ALA A 121 12.54 -0.89 6.31
N GLU A 122 12.36 -1.77 5.33
CA GLU A 122 12.09 -1.40 3.93
C GLU A 122 10.77 -0.63 3.80
N VAL A 123 9.73 -1.01 4.55
CA VAL A 123 8.47 -0.27 4.60
C VAL A 123 8.67 1.14 5.15
N ILE A 124 9.44 1.29 6.24
CA ILE A 124 9.72 2.60 6.85
C ILE A 124 10.53 3.47 5.88
N GLU A 125 11.57 2.90 5.24
CA GLU A 125 12.38 3.64 4.26
C GLU A 125 11.53 4.10 3.07
N ASN A 126 10.64 3.26 2.59
CA ASN A 126 9.72 3.63 1.51
C ASN A 126 8.72 4.72 1.95
N LEU A 127 8.30 4.73 3.22
CA LEU A 127 7.43 5.78 3.75
C LEU A 127 8.09 7.16 3.79
N GLU A 128 9.41 7.26 3.78
CA GLU A 128 10.11 8.54 3.67
C GLU A 128 9.83 9.21 2.31
N GLU A 129 9.52 8.44 1.27
CA GLU A 129 9.09 8.96 -0.03
C GLU A 129 7.70 9.63 0.01
N TYR A 130 6.91 9.36 1.06
CA TYR A 130 5.61 10.00 1.31
C TYR A 130 5.69 11.14 2.33
N ALA A 131 6.90 11.42 2.87
CA ALA A 131 7.09 12.60 3.70
C ALA A 131 6.95 13.84 2.81
N TYR A 132 6.06 14.75 3.18
CA TYR A 132 5.80 15.97 2.42
C TYR A 132 5.45 17.12 3.34
N THR A 133 5.68 18.33 2.87
CA THR A 133 5.17 19.55 3.49
C THR A 133 3.92 19.97 2.72
N PRO A 134 2.73 20.04 3.37
CA PRO A 134 1.51 20.46 2.67
C PRO A 134 1.72 21.83 1.99
N GLY A 135 1.45 21.87 0.68
CA GLY A 135 1.62 23.06 -0.15
C GLY A 135 2.97 23.21 -0.84
N ASP A 136 4.00 22.49 -0.40
CA ASP A 136 5.31 22.39 -1.08
C ASP A 136 5.26 21.23 -2.09
N VAL A 137 4.72 21.54 -3.27
CA VAL A 137 4.41 20.52 -4.28
C VAL A 137 5.63 20.13 -5.10
N ASN A 138 6.60 21.04 -5.20
CA ASN A 138 7.84 20.83 -5.96
C ASN A 138 9.01 20.34 -5.08
N ASP A 139 8.77 20.19 -3.75
CA ASP A 139 9.73 19.69 -2.75
C ASP A 139 11.04 20.51 -2.72
N ASP A 140 10.90 21.86 -2.74
CA ASP A 140 12.04 22.78 -2.66
C ASP A 140 12.17 23.49 -1.30
N ASP A 141 11.43 23.05 -0.28
CA ASP A 141 11.32 23.61 1.07
C ASP A 141 10.70 25.02 1.12
N ASN A 142 10.09 25.49 0.02
CA ASN A 142 9.43 26.79 -0.01
C ASN A 142 8.02 26.64 -0.59
N ILE A 143 7.04 27.19 0.08
CA ILE A 143 5.68 27.26 -0.46
C ILE A 143 5.53 28.59 -1.20
N ASP A 144 5.54 28.55 -2.54
CA ASP A 144 5.51 29.75 -3.36
C ASP A 144 4.74 29.57 -4.70
N ILE A 145 4.94 30.48 -5.64
CA ILE A 145 4.24 30.47 -6.93
C ILE A 145 4.60 29.25 -7.79
N LEU A 146 5.76 28.61 -7.57
CA LEU A 146 6.19 27.47 -8.36
C LEU A 146 5.35 26.24 -8.02
N ASP A 147 4.93 26.08 -6.76
CA ASP A 147 4.00 25.01 -6.36
C ASP A 147 2.66 25.15 -7.06
N LEU A 148 2.13 26.37 -7.10
CA LEU A 148 0.89 26.65 -7.79
C LEU A 148 0.99 26.36 -9.29
N VAL A 149 2.12 26.66 -9.92
CA VAL A 149 2.37 26.34 -11.34
C VAL A 149 2.39 24.82 -11.54
N THR A 150 3.00 24.07 -10.62
CA THR A 150 3.06 22.62 -10.64
C THR A 150 1.65 22.01 -10.52
N VAL A 151 0.84 22.47 -9.54
CA VAL A 151 -0.56 22.04 -9.40
C VAL A 151 -1.38 22.36 -10.64
N VAL A 152 -1.24 23.56 -11.21
CA VAL A 152 -1.94 23.93 -12.44
C VAL A 152 -1.53 23.05 -13.61
N SER A 153 -0.24 22.73 -13.75
CA SER A 153 0.28 21.85 -14.80
C SER A 153 -0.33 20.45 -14.69
N TYR A 154 -0.47 19.92 -13.48
CA TYR A 154 -1.15 18.66 -13.24
C TYR A 154 -2.64 18.72 -13.64
N ILE A 155 -3.38 19.73 -13.19
CA ILE A 155 -4.81 19.87 -13.51
C ILE A 155 -5.05 19.97 -15.03
N LEU A 156 -4.11 20.56 -15.76
CA LEU A 156 -4.15 20.67 -17.22
C LEU A 156 -3.68 19.41 -17.94
N GLY A 157 -3.21 18.39 -17.23
CA GLY A 157 -2.69 17.14 -17.79
C GLY A 157 -1.36 17.33 -18.55
N ILE A 158 -0.57 18.34 -18.16
CA ILE A 158 0.75 18.63 -18.76
C ILE A 158 1.83 17.83 -18.04
N GLU A 159 1.69 17.63 -16.72
CA GLU A 159 2.65 16.97 -15.85
C GLU A 159 1.92 16.07 -14.85
N ASP A 160 2.55 14.96 -14.44
CA ASP A 160 2.05 14.08 -13.40
C ASP A 160 2.65 14.48 -12.04
N LEU A 161 1.92 14.25 -10.95
CA LEU A 161 2.39 14.43 -9.58
C LEU A 161 2.56 13.07 -8.90
N PRO A 162 3.77 12.54 -8.82
CA PRO A 162 4.02 11.27 -8.15
C PRO A 162 4.21 11.45 -6.63
N GLY A 163 3.93 10.37 -5.88
CA GLY A 163 4.29 10.23 -4.48
C GLY A 163 3.91 11.41 -3.58
N SER A 164 4.88 11.95 -2.87
CA SER A 164 4.73 13.06 -1.92
C SER A 164 4.14 14.33 -2.53
N SER A 165 4.50 14.65 -3.79
CA SER A 165 3.97 15.84 -4.49
C SER A 165 2.45 15.81 -4.64
N TYR A 166 1.87 14.63 -4.86
CA TYR A 166 0.42 14.48 -4.94
C TYR A 166 -0.25 14.81 -3.60
N TYR A 167 0.28 14.25 -2.50
CA TYR A 167 -0.23 14.52 -1.15
C TYR A 167 0.01 15.96 -0.71
N ALA A 168 1.14 16.57 -1.12
CA ALA A 168 1.42 17.98 -0.86
C ALA A 168 0.43 18.93 -1.57
N ALA A 169 -0.05 18.50 -2.76
CA ALA A 169 -0.99 19.27 -3.56
C ALA A 169 -2.45 19.12 -3.12
N ASP A 170 -2.85 17.97 -2.57
CA ASP A 170 -4.22 17.70 -2.11
C ASP A 170 -4.44 18.27 -0.69
N MET A 171 -4.66 19.57 -0.63
CA MET A 171 -4.72 20.35 0.61
C MET A 171 -5.97 20.09 1.45
N ASN A 172 -7.03 19.57 0.85
CA ASN A 172 -8.29 19.25 1.53
C ASN A 172 -8.47 17.74 1.77
N SER A 173 -7.52 16.93 1.34
CA SER A 173 -7.48 15.47 1.50
C SER A 173 -8.74 14.78 0.94
N ASP A 174 -9.28 15.30 -0.19
CA ASP A 174 -10.45 14.70 -0.83
C ASP A 174 -10.10 13.72 -1.97
N GLY A 175 -8.80 13.53 -2.23
CA GLY A 175 -8.27 12.66 -3.28
C GLY A 175 -8.41 13.23 -4.69
N ILE A 176 -8.73 14.53 -4.85
CA ILE A 176 -8.95 15.18 -6.14
C ILE A 176 -8.22 16.52 -6.18
N ILE A 177 -7.08 16.57 -6.82
CA ILE A 177 -6.36 17.85 -6.99
C ILE A 177 -7.10 18.75 -7.99
N ASN A 178 -7.57 19.91 -7.51
CA ASN A 178 -8.37 20.85 -8.27
C ASN A 178 -8.15 22.32 -7.82
N ILE A 179 -9.02 23.22 -8.27
CA ILE A 179 -8.92 24.65 -7.95
C ILE A 179 -9.08 24.96 -6.45
N GLN A 180 -9.71 24.07 -5.67
CA GLN A 180 -9.91 24.26 -4.24
C GLN A 180 -8.57 24.17 -3.52
N ASP A 181 -7.69 23.25 -3.93
CA ASP A 181 -6.36 23.07 -3.37
C ASP A 181 -5.47 24.27 -3.67
N ILE A 182 -5.53 24.79 -4.90
CA ILE A 182 -4.82 26.03 -5.26
C ILE A 182 -5.21 27.17 -4.32
N ILE A 183 -6.51 27.30 -4.01
CA ILE A 183 -7.00 28.33 -3.09
C ILE A 183 -6.47 28.10 -1.67
N LEU A 184 -6.35 26.86 -1.23
CA LEU A 184 -5.82 26.52 0.09
C LEU A 184 -4.31 26.80 0.16
N ILE A 185 -3.52 26.42 -0.84
CA ILE A 185 -2.09 26.78 -0.91
C ILE A 185 -1.88 28.29 -0.88
N LEU A 186 -2.69 29.04 -1.63
CA LEU A 186 -2.61 30.52 -1.65
C LEU A 186 -2.89 31.19 -0.30
N ASN A 187 -3.50 30.49 0.65
CA ASN A 187 -3.85 31.02 1.96
C ASN A 187 -2.90 30.54 3.08
N LEU A 188 -1.82 29.79 2.74
CA LEU A 188 -0.76 29.44 3.68
C LEU A 188 0.16 30.63 3.91
#